data_a216769a5aaf23d433b7058bd9082f2c
#
_entry.id   a216769a5aaf23d433b7058bd9082f2c
#
_cell.length_a   1.000
_cell.length_b   1.000
_cell.length_c   1.000
_cell.angle_alpha   90.00
_cell.angle_beta   90.00
_cell.angle_gamma   90.00
#
_symmetry.space_group_name_H-M   'P 1'
#
loop_
_entity.id
_entity.type
_entity.pdbx_description
1 polymer ?
#
loop_
_entity_poly.entity_id
_entity_poly.type
_entity_poly.pdbx_seq_one_letter_code
_entity_poly.pdbx_strand_id
1 'polypeptide(L)'
;IWGEFIPSRERMHYMAFPRLLAIAETGWSQAANYNWKSFQRRMTGQFNRLDALGIDYRMADLEGFCNTNTFIGETKVNVISPDPDVVIHYTDDGTEPTEKSAVYTTPISIRDSASFAFRAYRPNGKSSKVFHASYKKQNGYIPAVDIKAPKKKGLMLTWYEGDIPSCQVIENYHLKEKRTIDDIYIPSEVGNSKVGLIFTGYFYVSVDGIYSFSLSSDEG
;
A
#
# COMPACT_ATOMS: atom_id res chain seq x y z
N ILE A 1 -5.85 -6.22 19.48
CA ILE A 1 -6.92 -5.23 19.22
C ILE A 1 -7.09 -4.41 20.49
N TRP A 2 -6.90 -3.10 20.41
CA TRP A 2 -7.06 -2.17 21.53
C TRP A 2 -8.49 -1.64 21.54
N GLY A 3 -9.22 -1.85 22.64
CA GLY A 3 -10.66 -1.58 22.74
C GLY A 3 -11.03 -0.11 22.62
N GLU A 4 -10.13 0.81 22.97
CA GLU A 4 -10.32 2.27 22.90
C GLU A 4 -10.60 2.83 21.49
N PHE A 5 -10.18 2.11 20.44
CA PHE A 5 -10.40 2.48 19.04
C PHE A 5 -11.50 1.66 18.35
N ILE A 6 -12.32 0.93 19.14
CA ILE A 6 -13.36 0.04 18.62
C ILE A 6 -14.73 0.48 19.17
N PRO A 7 -15.40 1.42 18.49
CA PRO A 7 -16.64 2.01 18.99
C PRO A 7 -17.86 1.09 18.86
N SER A 8 -17.79 0.01 18.07
CA SER A 8 -18.93 -0.87 17.84
C SER A 8 -18.51 -2.33 17.62
N ARG A 9 -19.50 -3.24 17.76
CA ARG A 9 -19.33 -4.67 17.49
C ARG A 9 -18.95 -4.94 16.02
N GLU A 10 -19.56 -4.23 15.09
CA GLU A 10 -19.31 -4.34 13.65
C GLU A 10 -17.86 -3.94 13.35
N ARG A 11 -17.38 -2.86 13.97
CA ARG A 11 -15.99 -2.43 13.84
C ARG A 11 -15.03 -3.47 14.41
N MET A 12 -15.34 -4.09 15.53
CA MET A 12 -14.57 -5.19 16.10
C MET A 12 -14.47 -6.37 15.14
N HIS A 13 -15.61 -6.81 14.61
CA HIS A 13 -15.67 -7.90 13.64
C HIS A 13 -14.82 -7.57 12.40
N TYR A 14 -14.98 -6.38 11.83
CA TYR A 14 -14.24 -5.91 10.68
C TYR A 14 -12.72 -5.91 10.90
N MET A 15 -12.27 -5.56 12.09
CA MET A 15 -10.84 -5.56 12.43
C MET A 15 -10.32 -6.97 12.74
N ALA A 16 -11.12 -7.84 13.34
CA ALA A 16 -10.73 -9.19 13.71
C ALA A 16 -10.74 -10.15 12.52
N PHE A 17 -11.81 -10.12 11.71
CA PHE A 17 -11.99 -11.07 10.61
C PHE A 17 -11.60 -10.48 9.24
N PRO A 18 -10.99 -11.26 8.35
CA PRO A 18 -10.70 -12.70 8.46
C PRO A 18 -9.37 -13.04 9.16
N ARG A 19 -8.61 -12.04 9.64
CA ARG A 19 -7.25 -12.23 10.20
C ARG A 19 -7.21 -13.24 11.33
N LEU A 20 -8.24 -13.27 12.18
CA LEU A 20 -8.35 -14.22 13.27
C LEU A 20 -8.39 -15.68 12.79
N LEU A 21 -8.91 -15.93 11.58
CA LEU A 21 -8.90 -17.27 10.99
C LEU A 21 -7.47 -17.73 10.64
N ALA A 22 -6.61 -16.81 10.21
CA ALA A 22 -5.20 -17.11 9.96
C ALA A 22 -4.45 -17.41 11.28
N ILE A 23 -4.75 -16.66 12.33
CA ILE A 23 -4.19 -16.94 13.68
C ILE A 23 -4.67 -18.29 14.19
N ALA A 24 -5.95 -18.62 14.00
CA ALA A 24 -6.49 -19.94 14.36
C ALA A 24 -5.78 -21.06 13.57
N GLU A 25 -5.56 -20.89 12.27
CA GLU A 25 -4.82 -21.85 11.45
C GLU A 25 -3.42 -22.12 12.02
N THR A 26 -2.69 -21.06 12.38
CA THR A 26 -1.33 -21.21 12.94
C THR A 26 -1.33 -21.82 14.35
N GLY A 27 -2.39 -21.59 15.14
CA GLY A 27 -2.49 -22.13 16.48
C GLY A 27 -2.94 -23.60 16.55
N TRP A 28 -3.71 -24.06 15.55
CA TRP A 28 -4.27 -25.42 15.53
C TRP A 28 -3.53 -26.38 14.59
N SER A 29 -2.73 -25.87 13.65
CA SER A 29 -1.98 -26.67 12.69
C SER A 29 -0.52 -26.80 13.09
N GLN A 30 0.10 -27.95 12.82
CA GLN A 30 1.53 -28.09 12.93
C GLN A 30 2.24 -27.26 11.86
N ALA A 31 3.36 -26.64 12.17
CA ALA A 31 4.11 -25.76 11.26
C ALA A 31 4.47 -26.44 9.92
N ALA A 32 4.76 -27.75 9.95
CA ALA A 32 5.04 -28.53 8.74
C ALA A 32 3.86 -28.61 7.76
N ASN A 33 2.64 -28.33 8.22
CA ASN A 33 1.40 -28.39 7.43
C ASN A 33 0.95 -27.02 6.92
N TYR A 34 1.67 -25.94 7.22
CA TYR A 34 1.32 -24.62 6.75
C TYR A 34 1.40 -24.54 5.23
N ASN A 35 0.26 -24.28 4.61
CA ASN A 35 0.16 -24.14 3.15
C ASN A 35 -0.80 -23.02 2.79
N TRP A 36 -0.24 -21.91 2.32
CA TRP A 36 -1.01 -20.72 1.98
C TRP A 36 -2.10 -20.97 0.93
N LYS A 37 -1.79 -21.68 -0.15
CA LYS A 37 -2.77 -21.99 -1.20
C LYS A 37 -3.94 -22.85 -0.67
N SER A 38 -3.64 -23.81 0.21
CA SER A 38 -4.67 -24.62 0.85
C SER A 38 -5.53 -23.78 1.79
N PHE A 39 -4.93 -22.89 2.57
CA PHE A 39 -5.65 -21.96 3.44
C PHE A 39 -6.57 -21.05 2.63
N GLN A 40 -6.06 -20.38 1.59
CA GLN A 40 -6.88 -19.53 0.71
C GLN A 40 -8.09 -20.26 0.14
N ARG A 41 -7.92 -21.48 -0.36
CA ARG A 41 -9.02 -22.29 -0.90
C ARG A 41 -10.11 -22.59 0.13
N ARG A 42 -9.74 -22.81 1.39
CA ARG A 42 -10.69 -23.05 2.49
C ARG A 42 -11.41 -21.79 2.95
N MET A 43 -10.85 -20.61 2.65
CA MET A 43 -11.44 -19.33 3.04
C MET A 43 -12.82 -19.10 2.44
N THR A 44 -13.12 -19.58 1.22
CA THR A 44 -14.48 -19.49 0.64
C THR A 44 -15.53 -20.06 1.60
N GLY A 45 -15.28 -21.27 2.14
CA GLY A 45 -16.20 -21.89 3.10
C GLY A 45 -16.26 -21.15 4.43
N GLN A 46 -15.17 -20.51 4.85
CA GLN A 46 -15.16 -19.70 6.07
C GLN A 46 -15.94 -18.40 5.91
N PHE A 47 -15.83 -17.73 4.77
CA PHE A 47 -16.63 -16.54 4.48
C PHE A 47 -18.12 -16.85 4.53
N ASN A 48 -18.56 -17.96 3.94
CA ASN A 48 -19.96 -18.39 3.99
C ASN A 48 -20.44 -18.64 5.44
N ARG A 49 -19.57 -19.16 6.31
CA ARG A 49 -19.88 -19.32 7.73
C ARG A 49 -19.98 -17.99 8.46
N LEU A 50 -19.06 -17.04 8.19
CA LEU A 50 -19.11 -15.71 8.76
C LEU A 50 -20.39 -14.98 8.35
N ASP A 51 -20.79 -15.10 7.09
CA ASP A 51 -22.04 -14.55 6.56
C ASP A 51 -23.26 -15.14 7.29
N ALA A 52 -23.31 -16.47 7.43
CA ALA A 52 -24.39 -17.17 8.15
C ALA A 52 -24.48 -16.77 9.65
N LEU A 53 -23.35 -16.40 10.25
CA LEU A 53 -23.28 -15.92 11.65
C LEU A 53 -23.53 -14.41 11.78
N GLY A 54 -23.75 -13.68 10.68
CA GLY A 54 -23.93 -12.24 10.69
C GLY A 54 -22.66 -11.49 11.16
N ILE A 55 -21.48 -12.08 10.91
CA ILE A 55 -20.20 -11.46 11.26
C ILE A 55 -19.76 -10.56 10.12
N ASP A 56 -19.59 -9.28 10.42
CA ASP A 56 -19.08 -8.31 9.46
C ASP A 56 -17.55 -8.39 9.39
N TYR A 57 -17.01 -8.91 8.29
CA TYR A 57 -15.58 -9.08 8.07
C TYR A 57 -15.06 -8.14 6.99
N ARG A 58 -13.78 -7.83 7.06
CA ARG A 58 -13.08 -7.06 6.04
C ARG A 58 -12.83 -7.93 4.81
N MET A 59 -13.24 -7.45 3.64
CA MET A 59 -12.78 -7.99 2.37
C MET A 59 -11.35 -7.53 2.09
N ALA A 60 -10.56 -8.33 1.37
CA ALA A 60 -9.21 -7.98 1.01
C ALA A 60 -9.18 -6.71 0.14
N ASP A 61 -8.10 -5.96 0.25
CA ASP A 61 -7.88 -4.82 -0.63
C ASP A 61 -7.57 -5.31 -2.05
N LEU A 62 -8.07 -4.58 -3.04
CA LEU A 62 -7.75 -4.84 -4.43
C LEU A 62 -6.29 -4.48 -4.72
N GLU A 63 -5.64 -5.28 -5.57
CA GLU A 63 -4.23 -5.20 -5.91
C GLU A 63 -4.04 -4.95 -7.42
N GLY A 64 -2.79 -4.73 -7.85
CA GLY A 64 -2.41 -4.56 -9.25
C GLY A 64 -2.31 -3.11 -9.71
N PHE A 65 -2.62 -2.14 -8.85
CA PHE A 65 -2.52 -0.70 -9.12
C PHE A 65 -2.08 0.08 -7.88
N CYS A 66 -1.64 1.32 -8.10
CA CYS A 66 -1.44 2.30 -7.04
C CYS A 66 -2.56 3.36 -7.10
N ASN A 67 -2.77 4.10 -6.00
CA ASN A 67 -3.73 5.20 -5.99
C ASN A 67 -3.38 6.28 -7.03
N THR A 68 -2.08 6.47 -7.28
CA THR A 68 -1.58 7.38 -8.32
C THR A 68 -0.58 6.65 -9.20
N ASN A 69 -0.82 6.65 -10.49
CA ASN A 69 -0.02 6.00 -11.51
C ASN A 69 0.38 7.02 -12.58
N THR A 70 1.59 6.90 -13.10
CA THR A 70 2.08 7.74 -14.20
C THR A 70 2.48 6.84 -15.36
N PHE A 71 2.23 7.27 -16.61
CA PHE A 71 2.60 6.49 -17.78
C PHE A 71 2.92 7.39 -18.99
N ILE A 72 3.59 6.80 -19.98
CA ILE A 72 3.92 7.41 -21.27
C ILE A 72 3.35 6.51 -22.36
N GLY A 73 2.73 7.12 -23.38
CA GLY A 73 2.12 6.38 -24.48
C GLY A 73 0.82 5.68 -24.07
N GLU A 74 0.88 4.38 -23.83
CA GLU A 74 -0.24 3.52 -23.47
C GLU A 74 0.09 2.72 -22.19
N THR A 75 -0.91 2.45 -21.35
CA THR A 75 -0.78 1.56 -20.21
C THR A 75 -2.05 0.73 -20.00
N LYS A 76 -1.95 -0.29 -19.14
CA LYS A 76 -3.08 -1.13 -18.77
C LYS A 76 -3.41 -0.96 -17.29
N VAL A 77 -4.68 -0.73 -17.03
CA VAL A 77 -5.23 -0.75 -15.67
C VAL A 77 -5.46 -2.20 -15.30
N ASN A 78 -4.67 -2.71 -14.37
CA ASN A 78 -4.76 -4.08 -13.90
C ASN A 78 -5.32 -4.10 -12.48
N VAL A 79 -6.33 -4.94 -12.24
CA VAL A 79 -6.99 -5.05 -10.93
C VAL A 79 -7.15 -6.52 -10.58
N ILE A 80 -6.72 -6.88 -9.39
CA ILE A 80 -6.74 -8.25 -8.89
C ILE A 80 -7.40 -8.26 -7.51
N SER A 81 -8.28 -9.22 -7.25
CA SER A 81 -8.77 -9.48 -5.89
C SER A 81 -8.08 -10.71 -5.31
N PRO A 82 -7.48 -10.60 -4.11
CA PRO A 82 -7.03 -11.77 -3.36
C PRO A 82 -8.17 -12.62 -2.80
N ASP A 83 -9.36 -12.02 -2.60
CA ASP A 83 -10.54 -12.75 -2.14
C ASP A 83 -11.12 -13.61 -3.27
N PRO A 84 -11.46 -14.87 -2.99
CA PRO A 84 -12.16 -15.72 -3.96
C PRO A 84 -13.62 -15.29 -4.13
N ASP A 85 -14.22 -15.69 -5.25
CA ASP A 85 -15.67 -15.57 -5.51
C ASP A 85 -16.21 -14.13 -5.41
N VAL A 86 -15.45 -13.15 -5.90
CA VAL A 86 -15.88 -11.76 -5.98
C VAL A 86 -15.98 -11.30 -7.43
N VAL A 87 -16.92 -10.40 -7.68
CA VAL A 87 -17.04 -9.65 -8.94
C VAL A 87 -16.55 -8.23 -8.69
N ILE A 88 -15.63 -7.75 -9.50
CA ILE A 88 -15.12 -6.38 -9.42
C ILE A 88 -15.93 -5.52 -10.39
N HIS A 89 -16.57 -4.49 -9.85
CA HIS A 89 -17.24 -3.44 -10.63
C HIS A 89 -16.39 -2.18 -10.62
N TYR A 90 -16.49 -1.40 -11.69
CA TYR A 90 -15.75 -0.16 -11.82
C TYR A 90 -16.55 0.95 -12.49
N THR A 91 -16.08 2.18 -12.29
CA THR A 91 -16.49 3.41 -12.98
C THR A 91 -15.25 4.18 -13.41
N ASP A 92 -15.37 4.99 -14.46
CA ASP A 92 -14.34 5.88 -14.99
C ASP A 92 -14.80 7.35 -15.05
N ASP A 93 -15.92 7.65 -14.41
CA ASP A 93 -16.56 8.95 -14.35
C ASP A 93 -16.49 9.63 -12.96
N GLY A 94 -15.80 8.99 -12.02
CA GLY A 94 -15.64 9.47 -10.64
C GLY A 94 -16.78 9.09 -9.69
N THR A 95 -17.83 8.41 -10.17
CA THR A 95 -18.91 7.90 -9.30
C THR A 95 -18.45 6.63 -8.56
N GLU A 96 -19.10 6.31 -7.43
CA GLU A 96 -18.84 5.06 -6.71
C GLU A 96 -19.47 3.88 -7.46
N PRO A 97 -18.69 2.79 -7.69
CA PRO A 97 -19.21 1.58 -8.31
C PRO A 97 -20.32 0.93 -7.50
N THR A 98 -21.36 0.50 -8.17
CA THR A 98 -22.45 -0.31 -7.65
C THR A 98 -22.49 -1.66 -8.37
N GLU A 99 -23.34 -2.59 -7.92
CA GLU A 99 -23.55 -3.88 -8.62
C GLU A 99 -24.08 -3.73 -10.06
N LYS A 100 -24.56 -2.53 -10.42
CA LYS A 100 -25.04 -2.20 -11.76
C LYS A 100 -23.97 -1.57 -12.65
N SER A 101 -22.83 -1.22 -12.08
CA SER A 101 -21.71 -0.63 -12.82
C SER A 101 -21.03 -1.67 -13.69
N ALA A 102 -20.17 -1.23 -14.61
CA ALA A 102 -19.43 -2.11 -15.49
C ALA A 102 -18.61 -3.14 -14.69
N VAL A 103 -18.56 -4.38 -15.20
CA VAL A 103 -17.78 -5.45 -14.59
C VAL A 103 -16.36 -5.44 -15.14
N TYR A 104 -15.39 -5.46 -14.28
CA TYR A 104 -13.99 -5.61 -14.65
C TYR A 104 -13.66 -7.08 -14.91
N THR A 105 -13.37 -7.42 -16.16
CA THR A 105 -13.05 -8.80 -16.58
C THR A 105 -11.64 -8.96 -17.12
N THR A 106 -11.10 -7.90 -17.71
CA THR A 106 -9.79 -7.91 -18.36
C THR A 106 -9.11 -6.57 -18.15
N PRO A 107 -7.76 -6.48 -18.20
CA PRO A 107 -7.04 -5.23 -18.08
C PRO A 107 -7.51 -4.18 -19.10
N ILE A 108 -7.82 -2.96 -18.61
CA ILE A 108 -8.33 -1.87 -19.43
C ILE A 108 -7.15 -1.10 -20.01
N SER A 109 -7.03 -1.06 -21.34
CA SER A 109 -6.02 -0.24 -22.02
C SER A 109 -6.44 1.23 -22.07
N ILE A 110 -5.55 2.12 -21.63
CA ILE A 110 -5.78 3.56 -21.67
C ILE A 110 -4.62 4.29 -22.36
N ARG A 111 -4.94 5.35 -23.10
CA ARG A 111 -3.99 6.20 -23.82
C ARG A 111 -3.98 7.63 -23.35
N ASP A 112 -4.94 8.01 -22.54
CA ASP A 112 -5.09 9.34 -21.97
C ASP A 112 -5.25 9.25 -20.45
N SER A 113 -5.04 10.37 -19.77
CA SER A 113 -5.23 10.43 -18.32
C SER A 113 -6.66 10.04 -17.96
N ALA A 114 -6.80 9.20 -16.95
CA ALA A 114 -8.09 8.68 -16.49
C ALA A 114 -8.09 8.48 -14.98
N SER A 115 -9.27 8.42 -14.40
CA SER A 115 -9.48 8.08 -13.00
C SER A 115 -10.53 7.00 -12.91
N PHE A 116 -10.23 5.97 -12.12
CA PHE A 116 -11.13 4.84 -11.93
C PHE A 116 -11.49 4.71 -10.46
N ALA A 117 -12.71 4.23 -10.22
CA ALA A 117 -13.10 3.69 -8.93
C ALA A 117 -13.44 2.21 -9.10
N PHE A 118 -13.01 1.38 -8.15
CA PHE A 118 -13.24 -0.07 -8.14
C PHE A 118 -13.88 -0.50 -6.84
N ARG A 119 -14.78 -1.46 -6.91
CA ARG A 119 -15.42 -2.08 -5.75
C ARG A 119 -15.67 -3.55 -6.03
N ALA A 120 -15.28 -4.42 -5.09
CA ALA A 120 -15.54 -5.85 -5.17
C ALA A 120 -16.85 -6.19 -4.47
N TYR A 121 -17.62 -7.10 -5.06
CA TYR A 121 -18.89 -7.61 -4.52
C TYR A 121 -18.85 -9.12 -4.43
N ARG A 122 -19.35 -9.65 -3.32
CA ARG A 122 -19.61 -11.07 -3.15
C ARG A 122 -21.01 -11.42 -3.64
N PRO A 123 -21.28 -12.72 -3.92
CA PRO A 123 -22.62 -13.17 -4.38
C PRO A 123 -23.78 -12.82 -3.43
N ASN A 124 -23.50 -12.60 -2.15
CA ASN A 124 -24.50 -12.22 -1.14
C ASN A 124 -24.73 -10.68 -1.06
N GLY A 125 -24.16 -9.91 -1.98
CA GLY A 125 -24.26 -8.44 -2.00
C GLY A 125 -23.28 -7.70 -1.08
N LYS A 126 -22.48 -8.41 -0.26
CA LYS A 126 -21.45 -7.78 0.57
C LYS A 126 -20.37 -7.16 -0.32
N SER A 127 -19.98 -5.94 -0.01
CA SER A 127 -19.01 -5.21 -0.82
C SER A 127 -17.77 -4.76 -0.03
N SER A 128 -16.67 -4.59 -0.75
CA SER A 128 -15.46 -3.95 -0.23
C SER A 128 -15.66 -2.44 -0.03
N LYS A 129 -14.66 -1.77 0.54
CA LYS A 129 -14.50 -0.32 0.36
C LYS A 129 -14.30 0.01 -1.12
N VAL A 130 -14.49 1.27 -1.48
CA VAL A 130 -14.15 1.78 -2.81
C VAL A 130 -12.63 2.03 -2.87
N PHE A 131 -12.02 1.62 -3.98
CA PHE A 131 -10.62 1.86 -4.29
C PHE A 131 -10.52 2.83 -5.46
N HIS A 132 -9.71 3.85 -5.32
CA HIS A 132 -9.50 4.85 -6.38
C HIS A 132 -8.12 4.69 -6.98
N ALA A 133 -8.03 4.81 -8.31
CA ALA A 133 -6.79 4.80 -9.04
C ALA A 133 -6.79 5.91 -10.10
N SER A 134 -5.88 6.86 -9.97
CA SER A 134 -5.65 7.91 -10.96
C SER A 134 -4.46 7.54 -11.86
N TYR A 135 -4.62 7.74 -13.14
CA TYR A 135 -3.60 7.52 -14.16
C TYR A 135 -3.29 8.83 -14.87
N LYS A 136 -2.06 9.31 -14.76
CA LYS A 136 -1.61 10.56 -15.36
C LYS A 136 -0.66 10.28 -16.52
N LYS A 137 -1.08 10.62 -17.73
CA LYS A 137 -0.22 10.56 -18.90
C LYS A 137 0.83 11.67 -18.86
N GLN A 138 2.08 11.31 -19.15
CA GLN A 138 3.18 12.24 -19.33
C GLN A 138 3.59 12.26 -20.81
N ASN A 139 4.05 13.43 -21.27
CA ASN A 139 4.47 13.60 -22.67
C ASN A 139 5.89 13.06 -22.94
N GLY A 140 6.65 12.75 -21.90
CA GLY A 140 8.01 12.23 -21.99
C GLY A 140 8.63 12.02 -20.62
N TYR A 141 9.86 11.51 -20.61
CA TYR A 141 10.65 11.35 -19.41
C TYR A 141 11.19 12.67 -18.90
N ILE A 142 11.35 12.78 -17.59
CA ILE A 142 12.10 13.88 -16.97
C ILE A 142 13.57 13.59 -17.22
N PRO A 143 14.36 14.55 -17.79
CA PRO A 143 15.78 14.34 -17.98
C PRO A 143 16.50 14.04 -16.68
N ALA A 144 17.46 13.13 -16.72
CA ALA A 144 18.34 12.89 -15.59
C ALA A 144 19.12 14.16 -15.24
N VAL A 145 19.38 14.36 -13.96
CA VAL A 145 20.26 15.47 -13.52
C VAL A 145 21.67 15.15 -13.96
N ASP A 146 22.29 16.05 -14.76
CA ASP A 146 23.68 15.93 -15.13
C ASP A 146 24.57 16.34 -13.94
N ILE A 147 25.04 15.35 -13.22
CA ILE A 147 25.98 15.53 -12.11
C ILE A 147 27.28 14.80 -12.43
N LYS A 148 28.39 15.39 -11.97
CA LYS A 148 29.65 14.62 -11.91
C LYS A 148 29.41 13.41 -11.00
N ALA A 149 29.77 12.21 -11.48
CA ALA A 149 29.59 10.97 -10.73
C ALA A 149 30.07 11.15 -9.27
N PRO A 150 29.25 10.75 -8.29
CA PRO A 150 29.62 10.88 -6.89
C PRO A 150 30.89 10.08 -6.62
N LYS A 151 31.84 10.69 -5.90
CA LYS A 151 33.12 10.06 -5.58
C LYS A 151 32.99 8.88 -4.60
N LYS A 152 31.87 8.77 -3.89
CA LYS A 152 31.59 7.71 -2.90
C LYS A 152 30.20 7.15 -3.15
N LYS A 153 30.06 5.83 -2.95
CA LYS A 153 28.76 5.17 -2.83
C LYS A 153 28.13 5.53 -1.50
N GLY A 154 26.78 5.47 -1.45
CA GLY A 154 26.01 5.65 -0.24
C GLY A 154 25.22 6.95 -0.23
N LEU A 155 24.61 7.21 0.91
CA LEU A 155 23.79 8.39 1.19
C LEU A 155 24.48 9.27 2.23
N MET A 156 24.27 10.56 2.13
CA MET A 156 24.67 11.48 3.18
C MET A 156 23.59 11.48 4.26
N LEU A 157 23.91 10.98 5.44
CA LEU A 157 23.13 11.17 6.66
C LEU A 157 23.50 12.50 7.28
N THR A 158 22.51 13.35 7.52
CA THR A 158 22.63 14.55 8.34
C THR A 158 21.77 14.36 9.58
N TRP A 159 22.37 14.41 10.76
CA TRP A 159 21.75 14.15 12.04
C TRP A 159 21.61 15.44 12.85
N TYR A 160 20.38 15.75 13.25
CA TYR A 160 20.05 16.88 14.12
C TYR A 160 19.51 16.38 15.46
N GLU A 161 19.84 17.09 16.55
CA GLU A 161 19.33 16.80 17.90
C GLU A 161 18.29 17.83 18.32
N GLY A 162 17.22 17.36 18.96
CA GLY A 162 16.17 18.20 19.55
C GLY A 162 14.77 17.63 19.34
N ASP A 163 13.81 18.26 19.99
CA ASP A 163 12.38 17.98 19.85
C ASP A 163 11.85 18.69 18.60
N ILE A 164 11.96 18.02 17.46
CA ILE A 164 11.70 18.59 16.14
C ILE A 164 10.23 18.38 15.79
N PRO A 165 9.39 19.43 15.76
CA PRO A 165 7.94 19.28 15.58
C PRO A 165 7.54 18.97 14.15
N SER A 166 8.42 19.21 13.15
CA SER A 166 8.14 18.92 11.76
C SER A 166 9.41 18.87 10.90
N CYS A 167 9.34 18.17 9.78
CA CYS A 167 10.46 18.06 8.84
C CYS A 167 10.87 19.41 8.23
N GLN A 168 9.95 20.39 8.13
CA GLN A 168 10.23 21.70 7.53
C GLN A 168 11.19 22.56 8.34
N VAL A 169 11.31 22.32 9.62
CA VAL A 169 12.15 23.12 10.55
C VAL A 169 13.38 22.36 11.04
N ILE A 170 13.63 21.15 10.57
CA ILE A 170 14.71 20.28 11.04
C ILE A 170 16.09 20.96 10.97
N GLU A 171 16.35 21.73 9.91
CA GLU A 171 17.64 22.41 9.70
C GLU A 171 17.89 23.56 10.66
N ASN A 172 16.90 24.00 11.44
CA ASN A 172 17.04 25.02 12.48
C ASN A 172 17.57 24.47 13.81
N TYR A 173 17.71 23.14 13.90
CA TYR A 173 18.14 22.47 15.12
C TYR A 173 19.64 22.21 15.14
N HIS A 174 20.15 21.77 16.28
CA HIS A 174 21.58 21.52 16.46
C HIS A 174 22.04 20.37 15.57
N LEU A 175 22.94 20.69 14.63
CA LEU A 175 23.59 19.69 13.79
C LEU A 175 24.59 18.89 14.62
N LYS A 176 24.35 17.61 14.83
CA LYS A 176 25.26 16.72 15.54
C LYS A 176 26.33 16.14 14.64
N GLU A 177 25.92 15.58 13.48
CA GLU A 177 26.84 14.84 12.62
C GLU A 177 26.39 14.87 11.15
N LYS A 178 27.38 14.80 10.25
CA LYS A 178 27.20 14.46 8.84
C LYS A 178 28.14 13.32 8.48
N ARG A 179 27.58 12.19 8.00
CA ARG A 179 28.39 11.05 7.55
C ARG A 179 27.79 10.34 6.36
N THR A 180 28.62 9.63 5.60
CA THR A 180 28.16 8.73 4.52
C THR A 180 27.78 7.38 5.11
N ILE A 181 26.63 6.85 4.70
CA ILE A 181 26.10 5.55 5.09
C ILE A 181 25.71 4.78 3.83
N ASP A 182 25.63 3.46 3.92
CA ASP A 182 25.38 2.60 2.75
C ASP A 182 23.89 2.41 2.45
N ASP A 183 23.01 2.61 3.44
CA ASP A 183 21.57 2.39 3.33
C ASP A 183 20.79 3.33 4.26
N ILE A 184 19.47 3.40 4.10
CA ILE A 184 18.57 4.16 4.99
C ILE A 184 18.27 3.32 6.23
N TYR A 185 18.78 3.74 7.38
CA TYR A 185 18.49 3.12 8.67
C TYR A 185 18.62 4.15 9.80
N ILE A 186 17.97 3.86 10.91
CA ILE A 186 18.15 4.66 12.14
C ILE A 186 19.42 4.17 12.84
N PRO A 187 20.45 5.01 13.00
CA PRO A 187 21.68 4.61 13.68
C PRO A 187 21.41 4.14 15.11
N SER A 188 22.07 3.08 15.54
CA SER A 188 21.89 2.53 16.89
C SER A 188 22.25 3.52 18.01
N GLU A 189 23.13 4.47 17.70
CA GLU A 189 23.57 5.54 18.61
C GLU A 189 22.47 6.56 18.94
N VAL A 190 21.39 6.59 18.12
CA VAL A 190 20.21 7.46 18.40
C VAL A 190 19.54 7.04 19.69
N GLY A 191 19.41 5.74 19.95
CA GLY A 191 18.73 5.21 21.13
C GLY A 191 17.32 5.79 21.28
N ASN A 192 16.99 6.31 22.46
CA ASN A 192 15.71 6.96 22.77
C ASN A 192 15.78 8.50 22.65
N SER A 193 16.79 9.05 21.99
CA SER A 193 16.96 10.50 21.87
C SER A 193 15.96 11.09 20.87
N LYS A 194 15.51 12.31 21.11
CA LYS A 194 14.72 13.09 20.14
C LYS A 194 15.66 13.62 19.07
N VAL A 195 15.43 13.21 17.83
CA VAL A 195 16.33 13.51 16.72
C VAL A 195 15.57 13.73 15.42
N GLY A 196 16.24 14.41 14.49
CA GLY A 196 15.85 14.46 13.09
C GLY A 196 16.97 13.95 12.20
N LEU A 197 16.62 13.09 11.23
CA LEU A 197 17.56 12.49 10.29
C LEU A 197 17.17 12.89 8.88
N ILE A 198 18.14 13.44 8.11
CA ILE A 198 17.98 13.72 6.68
C ILE A 198 18.93 12.82 5.93
N PHE A 199 18.38 12.05 4.97
CA PHE A 199 19.13 11.22 4.04
C PHE A 199 19.12 11.88 2.67
N THR A 200 20.30 12.15 2.12
CA THR A 200 20.44 12.80 0.82
C THR A 200 21.37 11.99 -0.08
N GLY A 201 20.97 11.81 -1.32
CA GLY A 201 21.78 11.06 -2.29
C GLY A 201 21.21 11.10 -3.68
N TYR A 202 21.78 10.29 -4.55
CA TYR A 202 21.39 10.16 -5.93
C TYR A 202 21.03 8.71 -6.22
N PHE A 203 19.95 8.54 -6.93
CA PHE A 203 19.55 7.25 -7.47
C PHE A 203 20.02 7.14 -8.93
N TYR A 204 20.80 6.10 -9.22
CA TYR A 204 21.25 5.84 -10.59
C TYR A 204 20.16 5.14 -11.38
N VAL A 205 19.68 5.81 -12.42
CA VAL A 205 18.70 5.28 -13.37
C VAL A 205 19.47 4.63 -14.51
N SER A 206 19.45 3.31 -14.57
CA SER A 206 20.16 2.53 -15.60
C SER A 206 19.38 2.36 -16.89
N VAL A 207 18.06 2.51 -16.85
CA VAL A 207 17.14 2.35 -17.98
C VAL A 207 16.06 3.41 -17.89
N ASP A 208 15.73 4.03 -19.03
CA ASP A 208 14.59 4.95 -19.09
C ASP A 208 13.30 4.21 -18.71
N GLY A 209 12.49 4.78 -17.83
CA GLY A 209 11.30 4.15 -17.36
C GLY A 209 10.54 4.95 -16.31
N ILE A 210 9.46 4.37 -15.84
CA ILE A 210 8.68 4.89 -14.70
C ILE A 210 9.20 4.22 -13.43
N TYR A 211 9.66 5.02 -12.50
CA TYR A 211 10.12 4.58 -11.18
C TYR A 211 9.12 5.01 -10.12
N SER A 212 8.71 4.07 -9.29
CA SER A 212 7.82 4.32 -8.16
C SER A 212 8.59 4.23 -6.85
N PHE A 213 8.41 5.22 -6.01
CA PHE A 213 8.94 5.23 -4.65
C PHE A 213 7.77 5.14 -3.68
N SER A 214 7.89 4.31 -2.65
CA SER A 214 6.92 4.25 -1.57
C SER A 214 7.60 4.55 -0.25
N LEU A 215 6.96 5.37 0.58
CA LEU A 215 7.34 5.65 1.95
C LEU A 215 6.21 5.21 2.85
N SER A 216 6.54 4.50 3.92
CA SER A 216 5.60 4.11 4.96
C SER A 216 6.06 4.66 6.30
N SER A 217 5.14 5.24 7.05
CA SER A 217 5.37 5.78 8.39
C SER A 217 4.28 5.25 9.32
N ASP A 218 4.59 5.05 10.58
CA ASP A 218 3.66 4.62 11.63
C ASP A 218 2.81 5.78 12.17
N GLU A 219 3.31 7.02 12.01
CA GLU A 219 2.60 8.25 12.36
C GLU A 219 2.40 9.15 11.12
N GLY A 220 1.74 8.63 10.12
CA GLY A 220 1.22 9.17 8.87
C GLY A 220 1.76 10.46 8.30
#